data_c566f426aa54f78d558720bd6ad04dd0
#
_entry.id   c566f426aa54f78d558720bd6ad04dd0
#
_cell.length_a   1.000
_cell.length_b   1.000
_cell.length_c   1.000
_cell.angle_alpha   90.00
_cell.angle_beta   90.00
_cell.angle_gamma   90.00
#
_symmetry.space_group_name_H-M   'P 1'
#
loop_
_entity.id
_entity.type
_entity.pdbx_description
1 polymer ?
#
loop_
_entity_poly.entity_id
_entity_poly.type
_entity_poly.pdbx_seq_one_letter_code
_entity_poly.pdbx_strand_id
1 'polypeptide(L)'
;MKHLLFICVCLLAISCSQPYAKVDINDEKSVIINKIFEEVSAERIDYLNEVFSDDMKMVNSKEVSFNKKEFIAGIEEMFDLFEDITFESVDGDANGSEIETNHYSNGKIWSSIWNNFSATGKYTGQKVKFPFHISYQWENDKIIEEFQFFDMYHFEKEANAKSSKNLTNEKVGFILELSVNKGYTLAKVKVLLENLTNFMRKNEPDAYDYGYYISQNSKKITLIEKYKDSKAAILHAYNFEN
;
A
#
# COMPACT_ATOMS: atom_id res chain seq x y z
N MET A 1 -39.20 31.43 46.10
CA MET A 1 -38.10 31.69 45.13
C MET A 1 -36.78 30.99 45.46
N LYS A 2 -36.32 30.93 46.72
CA LYS A 2 -35.02 30.24 47.08
C LYS A 2 -35.04 28.73 46.76
N HIS A 3 -36.15 28.01 46.92
CA HIS A 3 -36.26 26.59 46.61
C HIS A 3 -36.31 26.27 45.13
N LEU A 4 -36.80 27.19 44.29
CA LEU A 4 -36.85 27.02 42.84
C LEU A 4 -35.42 27.16 42.23
N LEU A 5 -34.60 28.06 42.81
CA LEU A 5 -33.21 28.25 42.38
C LEU A 5 -32.34 27.00 42.70
N PHE A 6 -32.61 26.37 43.83
CA PHE A 6 -31.86 25.13 44.24
C PHE A 6 -32.18 23.94 43.33
N ILE A 7 -33.43 23.79 42.88
CA ILE A 7 -33.85 22.73 41.96
C ILE A 7 -33.23 22.97 40.56
N CYS A 8 -33.16 24.23 40.08
CA CYS A 8 -32.49 24.54 38.81
C CYS A 8 -30.97 24.25 38.82
N VAL A 9 -30.29 24.50 39.95
CA VAL A 9 -28.86 24.21 40.10
C VAL A 9 -28.63 22.69 40.15
N CYS A 10 -29.50 21.91 40.79
CA CYS A 10 -29.40 20.45 40.79
C CYS A 10 -29.66 19.83 39.41
N LEU A 11 -30.57 20.42 38.61
CA LEU A 11 -30.83 19.97 37.23
C LEU A 11 -29.68 20.26 36.29
N LEU A 12 -28.91 21.33 36.51
CA LEU A 12 -27.71 21.63 35.74
C LEU A 12 -26.52 20.72 36.09
N ALA A 13 -26.47 20.15 37.30
CA ALA A 13 -25.44 19.23 37.72
C ALA A 13 -25.62 17.78 37.18
N ILE A 14 -26.80 17.46 36.63
CA ILE A 14 -27.07 16.12 36.05
C ILE A 14 -26.74 16.08 34.55
N SER A 15 -26.32 17.20 33.94
CA SER A 15 -25.77 17.23 32.58
C SER A 15 -24.32 16.82 32.56
N CYS A 16 -23.99 15.69 33.22
CA CYS A 16 -22.77 14.93 32.88
C CYS A 16 -23.06 14.27 31.54
N SER A 17 -22.66 14.91 30.44
CA SER A 17 -22.66 14.25 29.13
C SER A 17 -21.86 12.95 29.28
N GLN A 18 -22.47 11.83 28.95
CA GLN A 18 -21.72 10.58 28.86
C GLN A 18 -20.52 10.81 27.94
N PRO A 19 -19.33 10.31 28.28
CA PRO A 19 -18.17 10.47 27.43
C PRO A 19 -18.49 9.91 26.03
N TYR A 20 -18.08 10.62 24.99
CA TYR A 20 -18.31 10.22 23.60
C TYR A 20 -17.69 8.86 23.29
N ALA A 21 -16.57 8.53 23.94
CA ALA A 21 -15.92 7.24 23.87
C ALA A 21 -15.32 6.85 25.24
N LYS A 22 -15.27 5.55 25.51
CA LYS A 22 -14.47 4.95 26.59
C LYS A 22 -13.22 4.36 25.95
N VAL A 23 -12.05 4.84 26.36
CA VAL A 23 -10.75 4.27 25.98
C VAL A 23 -10.41 3.15 26.95
N ASP A 24 -9.98 1.99 26.43
CA ASP A 24 -9.53 0.85 27.23
C ASP A 24 -8.22 0.30 26.64
N ILE A 25 -7.15 0.32 27.45
CA ILE A 25 -5.83 -0.19 27.06
C ILE A 25 -5.66 -1.67 27.43
N ASN A 26 -6.58 -2.24 28.19
CA ASN A 26 -6.58 -3.64 28.62
C ASN A 26 -7.75 -4.43 28.02
N ASP A 27 -8.28 -3.97 26.91
CA ASP A 27 -9.39 -4.63 26.22
C ASP A 27 -8.96 -6.01 25.67
N GLU A 28 -9.89 -6.96 25.64
CA GLU A 28 -9.63 -8.28 25.06
C GLU A 28 -9.21 -8.22 23.57
N LYS A 29 -9.62 -7.19 22.86
CA LYS A 29 -9.22 -6.94 21.46
C LYS A 29 -7.73 -6.64 21.33
N SER A 30 -7.11 -6.06 22.36
CA SER A 30 -5.66 -5.86 22.41
C SER A 30 -4.91 -7.20 22.40
N VAL A 31 -5.45 -8.23 23.05
CA VAL A 31 -4.87 -9.59 23.04
C VAL A 31 -4.94 -10.19 21.62
N ILE A 32 -6.08 -10.00 20.94
CA ILE A 32 -6.27 -10.47 19.56
C ILE A 32 -5.28 -9.78 18.61
N ILE A 33 -5.13 -8.45 18.72
CA ILE A 33 -4.20 -7.69 17.87
C ILE A 33 -2.76 -8.11 18.13
N ASN A 34 -2.33 -8.26 19.37
CA ASN A 34 -0.98 -8.76 19.70
C ASN A 34 -0.73 -10.12 19.06
N LYS A 35 -1.71 -11.03 19.13
CA LYS A 35 -1.59 -12.33 18.49
C LYS A 35 -1.52 -12.25 16.97
N ILE A 36 -2.21 -11.29 16.31
CA ILE A 36 -2.04 -11.04 14.87
C ILE A 36 -0.57 -10.75 14.54
N PHE A 37 0.07 -9.85 15.29
CA PHE A 37 1.48 -9.49 15.05
C PHE A 37 2.45 -10.63 15.39
N GLU A 38 2.17 -11.45 16.41
CA GLU A 38 2.93 -12.68 16.69
C GLU A 38 2.85 -13.67 15.53
N GLU A 39 1.64 -13.91 14.99
CA GLU A 39 1.43 -14.82 13.85
C GLU A 39 2.12 -14.28 12.58
N VAL A 40 2.02 -12.99 12.32
CA VAL A 40 2.70 -12.34 11.17
C VAL A 40 4.22 -12.41 11.32
N SER A 41 4.77 -12.18 12.53
CA SER A 41 6.22 -12.36 12.79
C SER A 41 6.69 -13.80 12.57
N ALA A 42 5.80 -14.76 12.78
CA ALA A 42 6.07 -16.18 12.55
C ALA A 42 5.72 -16.65 11.12
N GLU A 43 5.44 -15.71 10.19
CA GLU A 43 5.05 -15.96 8.80
C GLU A 43 3.81 -16.88 8.69
N ARG A 44 2.80 -16.71 9.57
CA ARG A 44 1.56 -17.50 9.57
C ARG A 44 0.34 -16.63 9.33
N ILE A 45 -0.57 -17.08 8.47
CA ILE A 45 -1.79 -16.34 8.07
C ILE A 45 -3.11 -16.95 8.57
N ASP A 46 -3.09 -18.17 9.09
CA ASP A 46 -4.33 -18.89 9.45
C ASP A 46 -5.17 -18.10 10.47
N TYR A 47 -4.52 -17.55 11.47
CA TYR A 47 -5.21 -16.75 12.51
C TYR A 47 -5.82 -15.47 11.95
N LEU A 48 -5.19 -14.85 10.97
CA LEU A 48 -5.75 -13.67 10.28
C LEU A 48 -7.05 -14.06 9.56
N ASN A 49 -7.09 -15.21 8.91
CA ASN A 49 -8.31 -15.73 8.28
C ASN A 49 -9.46 -15.95 9.28
N GLU A 50 -9.13 -16.30 10.54
CA GLU A 50 -10.14 -16.47 11.59
C GLU A 50 -10.65 -15.11 12.12
N VAL A 51 -9.77 -14.14 12.33
CA VAL A 51 -10.09 -12.86 13.00
C VAL A 51 -10.73 -11.84 12.06
N PHE A 52 -10.27 -11.75 10.83
CA PHE A 52 -10.82 -10.83 9.84
C PHE A 52 -12.12 -11.37 9.23
N SER A 53 -13.14 -10.51 9.12
CA SER A 53 -14.40 -10.84 8.45
C SER A 53 -14.18 -11.13 6.96
N ASP A 54 -15.03 -11.97 6.35
CA ASP A 54 -14.90 -12.29 4.93
C ASP A 54 -15.21 -11.10 4.02
N ASP A 55 -16.00 -10.16 4.50
CA ASP A 55 -16.35 -8.89 3.85
C ASP A 55 -15.52 -7.69 4.34
N MET A 56 -14.42 -7.95 5.06
CA MET A 56 -13.55 -6.90 5.57
C MET A 56 -12.98 -6.04 4.44
N LYS A 57 -12.64 -4.82 4.80
CA LYS A 57 -12.03 -3.83 3.92
C LYS A 57 -10.78 -3.26 4.56
N MET A 58 -9.65 -3.35 3.88
CA MET A 58 -8.43 -2.64 4.25
C MET A 58 -8.25 -1.41 3.37
N VAL A 59 -7.86 -0.29 3.98
CA VAL A 59 -7.55 0.96 3.28
C VAL A 59 -6.13 1.40 3.64
N ASN A 60 -5.30 1.64 2.63
CA ASN A 60 -3.93 2.11 2.85
C ASN A 60 -3.82 3.64 2.86
N SER A 61 -2.62 4.17 3.13
CA SER A 61 -2.33 5.60 3.16
C SER A 61 -2.51 6.33 1.82
N LYS A 62 -2.66 5.60 0.71
CA LYS A 62 -2.98 6.15 -0.63
C LYS A 62 -4.49 6.07 -0.93
N GLU A 63 -5.33 5.80 0.07
CA GLU A 63 -6.78 5.63 -0.04
C GLU A 63 -7.20 4.48 -0.99
N VAL A 64 -6.29 3.56 -1.30
CA VAL A 64 -6.61 2.35 -2.06
C VAL A 64 -7.24 1.32 -1.13
N SER A 65 -8.33 0.71 -1.59
CA SER A 65 -9.09 -0.27 -0.82
C SER A 65 -8.86 -1.68 -1.33
N PHE A 66 -8.69 -2.62 -0.40
CA PHE A 66 -8.45 -4.04 -0.63
C PHE A 66 -9.47 -4.88 0.11
N ASN A 67 -9.93 -5.97 -0.51
CA ASN A 67 -10.73 -6.99 0.17
C ASN A 67 -9.82 -7.96 0.95
N LYS A 68 -10.43 -8.87 1.75
CA LYS A 68 -9.70 -9.85 2.57
C LYS A 68 -8.66 -10.66 1.77
N LYS A 69 -9.04 -11.14 0.58
CA LYS A 69 -8.13 -11.95 -0.24
C LYS A 69 -6.91 -11.15 -0.70
N GLU A 70 -7.12 -9.92 -1.15
CA GLU A 70 -6.04 -9.02 -1.57
C GLU A 70 -5.17 -8.61 -0.39
N PHE A 71 -5.77 -8.37 0.79
CA PHE A 71 -5.06 -8.07 2.02
C PHE A 71 -4.14 -9.23 2.45
N ILE A 72 -4.65 -10.46 2.50
CA ILE A 72 -3.85 -11.66 2.84
C ILE A 72 -2.73 -11.87 1.83
N ALA A 73 -3.00 -11.70 0.52
CA ALA A 73 -1.97 -11.79 -0.51
C ALA A 73 -0.86 -10.73 -0.33
N GLY A 74 -1.21 -9.53 0.14
CA GLY A 74 -0.22 -8.49 0.48
C GLY A 74 0.66 -8.87 1.67
N ILE A 75 0.12 -9.59 2.66
CA ILE A 75 0.92 -10.13 3.78
C ILE A 75 1.84 -11.26 3.31
N GLU A 76 1.35 -12.16 2.47
CA GLU A 76 2.18 -13.21 1.85
C GLU A 76 3.31 -12.61 0.99
N GLU A 77 3.03 -11.53 0.24
CA GLU A 77 4.05 -10.79 -0.49
C GLU A 77 5.09 -10.16 0.45
N MET A 78 4.68 -9.63 1.60
CA MET A 78 5.60 -9.13 2.63
C MET A 78 6.54 -10.25 3.11
N PHE A 79 6.05 -11.46 3.37
CA PHE A 79 6.87 -12.62 3.72
C PHE A 79 7.86 -13.02 2.61
N ASP A 80 7.48 -12.83 1.35
CA ASP A 80 8.34 -13.10 0.21
C ASP A 80 9.45 -12.03 0.03
N LEU A 81 9.19 -10.81 0.45
CA LEU A 81 10.14 -9.68 0.37
C LEU A 81 11.08 -9.57 1.57
N PHE A 82 10.64 -9.96 2.77
CA PHE A 82 11.36 -9.72 4.02
C PHE A 82 11.56 -11.01 4.82
N GLU A 83 12.60 -11.02 5.64
CA GLU A 83 12.90 -12.02 6.67
C GLU A 83 13.16 -11.32 8.01
N ASP A 84 13.20 -12.06 9.10
CA ASP A 84 13.40 -11.54 10.47
C ASP A 84 12.35 -10.46 10.84
N ILE A 85 11.10 -10.65 10.42
CA ILE A 85 10.02 -9.70 10.67
C ILE A 85 9.71 -9.63 12.16
N THR A 86 9.78 -8.44 12.73
CA THR A 86 9.43 -8.15 14.14
C THR A 86 8.67 -6.85 14.27
N PHE A 87 7.88 -6.77 15.34
CA PHE A 87 7.09 -5.59 15.70
C PHE A 87 7.48 -5.15 17.11
N GLU A 88 7.82 -3.87 17.28
CA GLU A 88 8.33 -3.32 18.53
C GLU A 88 7.61 -2.02 18.89
N SER A 89 7.43 -1.75 20.18
CA SER A 89 6.88 -0.47 20.64
C SER A 89 7.66 0.73 20.08
N VAL A 90 6.95 1.81 19.73
CA VAL A 90 7.54 3.05 19.23
C VAL A 90 8.46 3.68 20.29
N ASP A 91 8.07 3.65 21.57
CA ASP A 91 8.80 4.26 22.67
C ASP A 91 9.96 3.41 23.21
N GLY A 92 10.17 2.21 22.64
CA GLY A 92 11.17 1.27 23.13
C GLY A 92 10.83 0.72 24.52
N ASP A 93 9.57 0.86 24.96
CA ASP A 93 9.09 0.30 26.21
C ASP A 93 9.07 -1.23 26.10
N ALA A 94 9.60 -1.90 27.13
CA ALA A 94 9.67 -3.36 27.20
C ALA A 94 8.31 -4.06 27.26
N ASN A 95 7.23 -3.31 27.37
CA ASN A 95 5.87 -3.83 27.51
C ASN A 95 5.13 -4.06 26.18
N GLY A 96 5.79 -3.84 25.05
CA GLY A 96 5.22 -4.13 23.72
C GLY A 96 4.44 -2.97 23.12
N SER A 97 3.53 -3.30 22.21
CA SER A 97 2.76 -2.34 21.43
C SER A 97 1.74 -1.59 22.28
N GLU A 98 1.65 -0.28 22.07
CA GLU A 98 0.57 0.50 22.67
C GLU A 98 -0.71 0.32 21.83
N ILE A 99 -1.67 -0.41 22.36
CA ILE A 99 -2.97 -0.65 21.75
C ILE A 99 -4.04 0.02 22.61
N GLU A 100 -4.80 0.92 21.97
CA GLU A 100 -5.96 1.55 22.57
C GLU A 100 -7.23 1.05 21.90
N THR A 101 -8.20 0.59 22.70
CA THR A 101 -9.54 0.25 22.21
C THR A 101 -10.54 1.28 22.67
N ASN A 102 -11.27 1.87 21.71
CA ASN A 102 -12.25 2.92 21.90
C ASN A 102 -13.67 2.36 21.71
N HIS A 103 -14.47 2.36 22.78
CA HIS A 103 -15.88 2.02 22.74
C HIS A 103 -16.71 3.31 22.62
N TYR A 104 -17.20 3.58 21.42
CA TYR A 104 -17.96 4.79 21.13
C TYR A 104 -19.42 4.69 21.58
N SER A 105 -20.03 5.81 21.95
CA SER A 105 -21.44 5.89 22.38
C SER A 105 -22.44 5.45 21.29
N ASN A 106 -22.03 5.43 20.03
CA ASN A 106 -22.83 4.94 18.90
C ASN A 106 -22.71 3.42 18.68
N GLY A 107 -22.02 2.71 19.57
CA GLY A 107 -21.81 1.25 19.51
C GLY A 107 -20.63 0.81 18.64
N LYS A 108 -19.94 1.71 17.94
CA LYS A 108 -18.73 1.37 17.19
C LYS A 108 -17.57 1.09 18.17
N ILE A 109 -16.75 0.12 17.81
CA ILE A 109 -15.52 -0.23 18.54
C ILE A 109 -14.35 -0.12 17.58
N TRP A 110 -13.33 0.63 17.97
CA TRP A 110 -12.10 0.81 17.21
C TRP A 110 -10.90 0.53 18.11
N SER A 111 -9.95 -0.24 17.59
CA SER A 111 -8.63 -0.39 18.24
C SER A 111 -7.58 0.26 17.35
N SER A 112 -6.62 0.92 17.97
CA SER A 112 -5.51 1.59 17.29
C SER A 112 -4.19 1.12 17.87
N ILE A 113 -3.18 0.93 17.02
CA ILE A 113 -1.84 0.55 17.42
C ILE A 113 -0.81 1.48 16.79
N TRP A 114 0.18 1.90 17.59
CA TRP A 114 1.42 2.55 17.16
C TRP A 114 2.58 1.61 17.42
N ASN A 115 3.30 1.22 16.36
CA ASN A 115 4.37 0.26 16.49
C ASN A 115 5.46 0.51 15.44
N ASN A 116 6.63 -0.14 15.58
CA ASN A 116 7.66 -0.18 14.57
C ASN A 116 7.67 -1.54 13.88
N PHE A 117 7.71 -1.53 12.56
CA PHE A 117 8.08 -2.68 11.74
C PHE A 117 9.60 -2.74 11.63
N SER A 118 10.19 -3.91 11.88
CA SER A 118 11.62 -4.17 11.64
C SER A 118 11.78 -5.48 10.88
N ALA A 119 12.64 -5.49 9.87
CA ALA A 119 12.90 -6.68 9.06
C ALA A 119 14.23 -6.57 8.30
N THR A 120 14.63 -7.65 7.64
CA THR A 120 15.74 -7.69 6.69
C THR A 120 15.19 -7.96 5.29
N GLY A 121 15.51 -7.11 4.31
CA GLY A 121 15.09 -7.32 2.92
C GLY A 121 15.81 -8.49 2.28
N LYS A 122 15.07 -9.48 1.75
CA LYS A 122 15.61 -10.71 1.14
C LYS A 122 16.41 -10.48 -0.14
N TYR A 123 16.14 -9.38 -0.85
CA TYR A 123 16.75 -9.05 -2.14
C TYR A 123 17.82 -7.97 -2.05
N THR A 124 17.68 -7.01 -1.13
CA THR A 124 18.67 -5.96 -0.89
C THR A 124 19.67 -6.28 0.22
N GLY A 125 19.32 -7.18 1.14
CA GLY A 125 20.07 -7.46 2.38
C GLY A 125 20.02 -6.30 3.39
N GLN A 126 19.18 -5.27 3.18
CA GLN A 126 19.13 -4.11 4.05
C GLN A 126 18.20 -4.35 5.23
N LYS A 127 18.67 -3.99 6.42
CA LYS A 127 17.82 -3.90 7.61
C LYS A 127 16.97 -2.64 7.51
N VAL A 128 15.68 -2.80 7.73
CA VAL A 128 14.70 -1.70 7.72
C VAL A 128 14.03 -1.59 9.07
N LYS A 129 13.71 -0.37 9.48
CA LYS A 129 12.88 -0.06 10.65
C LYS A 129 12.12 1.23 10.38
N PHE A 130 10.80 1.19 10.55
CA PHE A 130 9.95 2.38 10.40
C PHE A 130 8.70 2.27 11.28
N PRO A 131 8.17 3.40 11.76
CA PRO A 131 6.93 3.42 12.52
C PRO A 131 5.72 3.21 11.60
N PHE A 132 4.68 2.59 12.15
CA PHE A 132 3.38 2.47 11.50
C PHE A 132 2.25 2.74 12.50
N HIS A 133 1.09 3.09 11.97
CA HIS A 133 -0.16 3.16 12.68
C HIS A 133 -1.21 2.36 11.95
N ILE A 134 -1.94 1.51 12.68
CA ILE A 134 -3.07 0.75 12.16
C ILE A 134 -4.28 0.96 13.07
N SER A 135 -5.45 1.14 12.46
CA SER A 135 -6.73 1.19 13.15
C SER A 135 -7.64 0.07 12.65
N TYR A 136 -8.30 -0.62 13.57
CA TYR A 136 -9.20 -1.73 13.32
C TYR A 136 -10.61 -1.41 13.79
N GLN A 137 -11.61 -1.54 12.91
CA GLN A 137 -13.01 -1.50 13.31
C GLN A 137 -13.52 -2.92 13.60
N TRP A 138 -14.25 -3.08 14.70
CA TRP A 138 -14.77 -4.35 15.15
C TRP A 138 -16.28 -4.44 15.00
N GLU A 139 -16.75 -5.64 14.63
CA GLU A 139 -18.15 -6.04 14.70
C GLU A 139 -18.22 -7.53 15.05
N ASN A 140 -19.00 -7.90 16.09
CA ASN A 140 -19.18 -9.30 16.53
C ASN A 140 -17.86 -10.07 16.66
N ASP A 141 -16.85 -9.49 17.30
CA ASP A 141 -15.50 -10.05 17.53
C ASP A 141 -14.68 -10.34 16.26
N LYS A 142 -15.10 -9.76 15.13
CA LYS A 142 -14.35 -9.77 13.86
C LYS A 142 -13.89 -8.38 13.50
N ILE A 143 -12.73 -8.30 12.85
CA ILE A 143 -12.27 -7.07 12.22
C ILE A 143 -12.97 -6.94 10.87
N ILE A 144 -13.75 -5.85 10.71
CA ILE A 144 -14.50 -5.55 9.49
C ILE A 144 -13.83 -4.47 8.64
N GLU A 145 -12.99 -3.65 9.25
CA GLU A 145 -12.27 -2.59 8.54
C GLU A 145 -10.90 -2.37 9.16
N GLU A 146 -9.90 -2.11 8.32
CA GLU A 146 -8.54 -1.79 8.73
C GLU A 146 -8.04 -0.59 7.95
N PHE A 147 -7.44 0.38 8.65
CA PHE A 147 -6.72 1.49 8.05
C PHE A 147 -5.23 1.40 8.39
N GLN A 148 -4.38 1.46 7.36
CA GLN A 148 -2.93 1.39 7.52
C GLN A 148 -2.26 2.70 7.12
N PHE A 149 -1.37 3.20 7.99
CA PHE A 149 -0.60 4.42 7.76
C PHE A 149 0.88 4.15 8.00
N PHE A 150 1.64 3.97 6.93
CA PHE A 150 3.09 3.85 6.93
C PHE A 150 3.68 4.19 5.55
N ASP A 151 4.99 4.39 5.52
CA ASP A 151 5.71 4.65 4.27
C ASP A 151 5.99 3.33 3.52
N MET A 152 5.50 3.24 2.29
CA MET A 152 5.67 2.08 1.41
C MET A 152 7.08 2.00 0.77
N TYR A 153 7.93 3.00 0.94
CA TYR A 153 9.23 3.09 0.29
C TYR A 153 10.08 1.81 0.40
N HIS A 154 10.14 1.21 1.59
CA HIS A 154 10.94 0.01 1.81
C HIS A 154 10.38 -1.22 1.10
N PHE A 155 9.07 -1.34 1.02
CA PHE A 155 8.38 -2.39 0.28
C PHE A 155 8.61 -2.25 -1.23
N GLU A 156 8.39 -1.06 -1.76
CA GLU A 156 8.61 -0.75 -3.18
C GLU A 156 10.07 -1.00 -3.58
N LYS A 157 11.03 -0.60 -2.73
CA LYS A 157 12.45 -0.82 -2.96
C LYS A 157 12.80 -2.31 -3.02
N GLU A 158 12.26 -3.12 -2.11
CA GLU A 158 12.52 -4.56 -2.05
C GLU A 158 11.86 -5.30 -3.21
N ALA A 159 10.61 -4.94 -3.57
CA ALA A 159 9.92 -5.46 -4.75
C ALA A 159 10.66 -5.14 -6.06
N ASN A 160 11.21 -3.93 -6.18
CA ASN A 160 12.03 -3.55 -7.32
C ASN A 160 13.34 -4.35 -7.38
N ALA A 161 13.98 -4.60 -6.23
CA ALA A 161 15.19 -5.44 -6.16
C ALA A 161 14.90 -6.89 -6.55
N LYS A 162 13.77 -7.47 -6.09
CA LYS A 162 13.26 -8.78 -6.48
C LYS A 162 13.06 -8.86 -8.00
N SER A 163 12.34 -7.89 -8.57
CA SER A 163 12.09 -7.82 -10.00
C SER A 163 13.39 -7.71 -10.79
N SER A 164 14.35 -6.91 -10.29
CA SER A 164 15.65 -6.72 -10.92
C SER A 164 16.51 -7.99 -10.92
N LYS A 165 16.36 -8.86 -9.92
CA LYS A 165 17.08 -10.14 -9.84
C LYS A 165 16.64 -11.11 -10.95
N ASN A 166 15.41 -10.99 -11.41
CA ASN A 166 14.83 -11.81 -12.47
C ASN A 166 15.02 -11.20 -13.87
N LEU A 167 15.69 -10.03 -13.97
CA LEU A 167 15.92 -9.38 -15.27
C LEU A 167 16.99 -10.15 -16.05
N THR A 168 16.71 -10.39 -17.33
CA THR A 168 17.67 -10.95 -18.24
C THR A 168 18.67 -9.89 -18.73
N ASN A 169 19.93 -10.27 -18.89
CA ASN A 169 20.93 -9.48 -19.61
C ASN A 169 20.87 -9.70 -21.14
N GLU A 170 19.92 -10.49 -21.60
CA GLU A 170 19.68 -10.69 -23.03
C GLU A 170 18.93 -9.51 -23.62
N LYS A 171 19.12 -9.32 -24.93
CA LYS A 171 18.42 -8.28 -25.69
C LYS A 171 16.91 -8.51 -25.68
N VAL A 172 16.16 -7.45 -25.40
CA VAL A 172 14.69 -7.47 -25.37
C VAL A 172 14.15 -6.63 -26.52
N GLY A 173 13.11 -7.08 -27.20
CA GLY A 173 12.47 -6.34 -28.26
C GLY A 173 10.96 -6.43 -28.22
N PHE A 174 10.31 -5.36 -28.63
CA PHE A 174 8.85 -5.27 -28.75
C PHE A 174 8.46 -4.85 -30.17
N ILE A 175 7.33 -5.34 -30.62
CA ILE A 175 6.66 -4.90 -31.83
C ILE A 175 5.24 -4.50 -31.43
N LEU A 176 4.92 -3.22 -31.58
CA LEU A 176 3.63 -2.67 -31.19
C LEU A 176 2.88 -2.15 -32.42
N GLU A 177 1.60 -2.47 -32.56
CA GLU A 177 0.73 -1.87 -33.57
C GLU A 177 -0.10 -0.75 -32.93
N LEU A 178 0.07 0.46 -33.45
CA LEU A 178 -0.61 1.66 -33.01
C LEU A 178 -1.56 2.16 -34.11
N SER A 179 -2.62 2.84 -33.72
CA SER A 179 -3.58 3.47 -34.62
C SER A 179 -3.63 4.98 -34.41
N VAL A 180 -3.74 5.75 -35.49
CA VAL A 180 -3.91 7.20 -35.39
C VAL A 180 -5.30 7.53 -34.86
N ASN A 181 -5.38 8.21 -33.74
CA ASN A 181 -6.63 8.61 -33.11
C ASN A 181 -7.44 9.57 -34.00
N LYS A 182 -8.77 9.53 -33.85
CA LYS A 182 -9.70 10.42 -34.54
C LYS A 182 -9.34 11.88 -34.22
N GLY A 183 -9.24 12.71 -35.25
CA GLY A 183 -8.88 14.13 -35.13
C GLY A 183 -7.41 14.43 -35.37
N TYR A 184 -6.53 13.45 -35.49
CA TYR A 184 -5.13 13.63 -35.85
C TYR A 184 -4.88 13.31 -37.34
N THR A 185 -4.02 14.11 -37.97
CA THR A 185 -3.55 13.83 -39.30
C THR A 185 -2.25 13.04 -39.26
N LEU A 186 -2.00 12.21 -40.26
CA LEU A 186 -0.77 11.45 -40.36
C LEU A 186 0.49 12.35 -40.39
N ALA A 187 0.39 13.54 -40.98
CA ALA A 187 1.49 14.51 -41.01
C ALA A 187 1.84 15.01 -39.58
N LYS A 188 0.84 15.35 -38.75
CA LYS A 188 1.08 15.75 -37.36
C LYS A 188 1.68 14.61 -36.53
N VAL A 189 1.18 13.41 -36.76
CA VAL A 189 1.69 12.21 -36.04
C VAL A 189 3.16 11.95 -36.42
N LYS A 190 3.55 12.07 -37.68
CA LYS A 190 4.95 11.93 -38.11
C LYS A 190 5.89 12.86 -37.35
N VAL A 191 5.53 14.14 -37.21
CA VAL A 191 6.35 15.10 -36.46
C VAL A 191 6.49 14.71 -34.98
N LEU A 192 5.40 14.24 -34.33
CA LEU A 192 5.47 13.79 -32.98
C LEU A 192 6.38 12.57 -32.82
N LEU A 193 6.29 11.59 -33.74
CA LEU A 193 7.12 10.38 -33.70
C LEU A 193 8.60 10.69 -33.97
N GLU A 194 8.91 11.64 -34.84
CA GLU A 194 10.29 12.12 -35.07
C GLU A 194 10.86 12.75 -33.79
N ASN A 195 10.09 13.62 -33.12
CA ASN A 195 10.51 14.27 -31.90
C ASN A 195 10.75 13.21 -30.77
N LEU A 196 9.85 12.25 -30.67
CA LEU A 196 9.97 11.17 -29.69
C LEU A 196 11.19 10.29 -29.98
N THR A 197 11.43 9.91 -31.23
CA THR A 197 12.62 9.14 -31.63
C THR A 197 13.91 9.90 -31.30
N ASN A 198 13.94 11.21 -31.51
CA ASN A 198 15.10 12.03 -31.16
C ASN A 198 15.31 12.14 -29.65
N PHE A 199 14.22 12.24 -28.87
CA PHE A 199 14.27 12.22 -27.43
C PHE A 199 14.85 10.89 -26.92
N MET A 200 14.34 9.76 -27.44
CA MET A 200 14.79 8.43 -27.10
C MET A 200 16.29 8.24 -27.34
N ARG A 201 16.75 8.58 -28.53
CA ARG A 201 18.17 8.47 -28.88
C ARG A 201 19.09 9.29 -28.00
N LYS A 202 18.61 10.42 -27.47
CA LYS A 202 19.38 11.31 -26.60
C LYS A 202 19.39 10.84 -25.15
N ASN A 203 18.27 10.34 -24.64
CA ASN A 203 18.07 10.12 -23.20
C ASN A 203 18.12 8.64 -22.81
N GLU A 204 17.93 7.73 -23.77
CA GLU A 204 17.91 6.27 -23.52
C GLU A 204 18.90 5.53 -24.44
N PRO A 205 20.20 5.65 -24.18
CA PRO A 205 21.22 5.08 -25.07
C PRO A 205 21.22 3.55 -25.12
N ASP A 206 20.61 2.89 -24.14
CA ASP A 206 20.44 1.43 -24.09
C ASP A 206 19.22 0.93 -24.91
N ALA A 207 18.40 1.83 -25.47
CA ALA A 207 17.43 1.57 -26.53
C ALA A 207 18.15 1.67 -27.89
N TYR A 208 18.74 0.57 -28.34
CA TYR A 208 19.63 0.59 -29.52
C TYR A 208 18.92 0.54 -30.87
N ASP A 209 17.64 0.16 -30.90
CA ASP A 209 16.79 0.22 -32.10
C ASP A 209 15.39 0.71 -31.68
N TYR A 210 15.00 1.87 -32.23
CA TYR A 210 13.73 2.51 -31.92
C TYR A 210 13.22 3.19 -33.19
N GLY A 211 12.17 2.63 -33.78
CA GLY A 211 11.70 3.11 -35.08
C GLY A 211 10.22 2.90 -35.34
N TYR A 212 9.61 3.88 -36.01
CA TYR A 212 8.22 3.83 -36.40
C TYR A 212 8.11 3.58 -37.94
N TYR A 213 7.27 2.63 -38.29
CA TYR A 213 6.93 2.28 -39.67
C TYR A 213 5.45 2.59 -39.89
N ILE A 214 5.18 3.49 -40.86
CA ILE A 214 3.85 4.00 -41.13
C ILE A 214 3.31 3.39 -42.38
N SER A 215 2.19 2.67 -42.31
CA SER A 215 1.46 2.21 -43.50
C SER A 215 0.76 3.38 -44.18
N GLN A 216 1.04 3.58 -45.46
CA GLN A 216 0.43 4.67 -46.24
C GLN A 216 -1.09 4.55 -46.36
N ASN A 217 -1.62 3.33 -46.36
CA ASN A 217 -3.03 3.05 -46.67
C ASN A 217 -3.93 2.79 -45.47
N SER A 218 -3.40 2.56 -44.27
CA SER A 218 -4.19 2.04 -43.16
C SER A 218 -4.20 2.90 -41.89
N LYS A 219 -3.50 4.03 -41.85
CA LYS A 219 -3.27 4.83 -40.62
C LYS A 219 -2.73 3.99 -39.46
N LYS A 220 -2.13 2.85 -39.75
CA LYS A 220 -1.48 1.98 -38.76
C LYS A 220 0.01 2.37 -38.71
N ILE A 221 0.51 2.30 -37.49
CA ILE A 221 1.91 2.58 -37.17
C ILE A 221 2.44 1.33 -36.46
N THR A 222 3.52 0.78 -36.99
CA THR A 222 4.25 -0.28 -36.30
C THR A 222 5.45 0.34 -35.60
N LEU A 223 5.52 0.24 -34.30
CA LEU A 223 6.69 0.62 -33.51
C LEU A 223 7.51 -0.65 -33.27
N ILE A 224 8.80 -0.57 -33.57
CA ILE A 224 9.78 -1.60 -33.23
C ILE A 224 10.76 -0.99 -32.24
N GLU A 225 10.90 -1.65 -31.09
CA GLU A 225 11.77 -1.24 -30.01
C GLU A 225 12.71 -2.39 -29.65
N LYS A 226 14.00 -2.09 -29.47
CA LYS A 226 14.97 -3.07 -29.00
C LYS A 226 15.88 -2.44 -27.95
N TYR A 227 16.03 -3.15 -26.86
CA TYR A 227 16.76 -2.75 -25.67
C TYR A 227 17.91 -3.70 -25.42
N LYS A 228 19.00 -3.18 -24.87
CA LYS A 228 20.19 -3.94 -24.50
C LYS A 228 19.87 -5.09 -23.56
N ASP A 229 18.96 -4.87 -22.62
CA ASP A 229 18.54 -5.84 -21.61
C ASP A 229 17.13 -5.47 -21.08
N SER A 230 16.61 -6.30 -20.19
CA SER A 230 15.30 -6.06 -19.56
C SER A 230 15.27 -4.79 -18.69
N LYS A 231 16.39 -4.39 -18.08
CA LYS A 231 16.47 -3.17 -17.27
C LYS A 231 16.26 -1.91 -18.12
N ALA A 232 16.87 -1.86 -19.30
CA ALA A 232 16.69 -0.76 -20.25
C ALA A 232 15.23 -0.68 -20.71
N ALA A 233 14.57 -1.82 -20.98
CA ALA A 233 13.17 -1.86 -21.40
C ALA A 233 12.21 -1.36 -20.29
N ILE A 234 12.46 -1.73 -19.04
CA ILE A 234 11.67 -1.28 -17.87
C ILE A 234 11.87 0.22 -17.64
N LEU A 235 13.10 0.72 -17.75
CA LEU A 235 13.38 2.15 -17.61
C LEU A 235 12.61 2.96 -18.67
N HIS A 236 12.56 2.46 -19.90
CA HIS A 236 11.76 3.07 -20.96
C HIS A 236 10.27 3.14 -20.59
N ALA A 237 9.68 2.03 -20.18
CA ALA A 237 8.27 2.01 -19.75
C ALA A 237 7.99 3.02 -18.62
N TYR A 238 8.87 3.09 -17.61
CA TYR A 238 8.76 4.05 -16.52
C TYR A 238 8.82 5.51 -16.96
N ASN A 239 9.71 5.84 -17.92
CA ASN A 239 9.84 7.20 -18.46
C ASN A 239 8.61 7.63 -19.28
N PHE A 240 7.80 6.70 -19.77
CA PHE A 240 6.57 6.97 -20.50
C PHE A 240 5.33 7.18 -19.61
N GLU A 241 5.36 6.70 -18.37
CA GLU A 241 4.26 6.85 -17.41
C GLU A 241 4.31 8.18 -16.63
N ASN A 242 5.46 8.89 -16.64
CA ASN A 242 5.70 10.15 -15.96
C ASN A 242 5.96 11.29 -16.94
#